data_d4c630d802354fb15fc2d5d2ebb676c5
#
_entry.id   d4c630d802354fb15fc2d5d2ebb676c5
#
_cell.length_a   1.000
_cell.length_b   1.000
_cell.length_c   1.000
_cell.angle_alpha   90.00
_cell.angle_beta   90.00
_cell.angle_gamma   90.00
#
_symmetry.space_group_name_H-M   'P 1'
#
loop_
_entity.id
_entity.type
_entity.pdbx_description
1 polymer ?
#
loop_
_entity_poly.entity_id
_entity_poly.type
_entity_poly.pdbx_seq_one_letter_code
_entity_poly.pdbx_strand_id
1 'polypeptide(L)'
;MLELVAKKEEIKRQDITKADAMKMFGDRGEEYKTELISELEDGTITTYTQGSFTDLCRGPHLPNTSYLKAVKILSVAGAYWRGDEKRKQLVRLYGITFPKKKMLDEYLTLLEEAKKRDHRKIGKEMDLFMFSDTVGKGLPMWLPKGTALRLRLQEFLRRIQARYNYQEVMCPPIGNKSVSYTHLR
;
A
#
# COMPACT_ATOMS: atom_id res chain seq x y z
N MET A 1 13.72 -13.77 -10.99
CA MET A 1 13.79 -12.29 -11.24
C MET A 1 15.19 -11.82 -11.66
N LEU A 2 16.26 -12.14 -10.94
CA LEU A 2 17.62 -11.71 -11.33
C LEU A 2 18.05 -12.25 -12.71
N GLU A 3 17.64 -13.46 -13.07
CA GLU A 3 17.85 -14.05 -14.39
C GLU A 3 17.15 -13.25 -15.50
N LEU A 4 15.91 -12.79 -15.26
CA LEU A 4 15.17 -11.93 -16.20
C LEU A 4 15.85 -10.57 -16.36
N VAL A 5 16.39 -10.02 -15.28
CA VAL A 5 17.16 -8.77 -15.31
C VAL A 5 18.43 -8.95 -16.18
N ALA A 6 19.12 -10.08 -16.05
CA ALA A 6 20.32 -10.39 -16.83
C ALA A 6 20.05 -10.52 -18.34
N LYS A 7 18.84 -10.96 -18.73
CA LYS A 7 18.43 -11.06 -20.14
C LYS A 7 18.23 -9.70 -20.82
N LYS A 8 18.07 -8.62 -20.07
CA LYS A 8 17.84 -7.25 -20.59
C LYS A 8 16.65 -7.19 -21.56
N GLU A 9 15.59 -7.95 -21.27
CA GLU A 9 14.41 -8.03 -22.12
C GLU A 9 13.76 -6.65 -22.26
N GLU A 10 13.42 -6.30 -23.50
CA GLU A 10 12.69 -5.06 -23.80
C GLU A 10 11.24 -5.21 -23.32
N ILE A 11 10.67 -4.11 -22.80
CA ILE A 11 9.28 -4.03 -22.38
C ILE A 11 8.54 -3.17 -23.39
N LYS A 12 7.68 -3.82 -24.19
CA LYS A 12 6.96 -3.18 -25.30
C LYS A 12 5.55 -2.83 -24.90
N ARG A 13 5.18 -1.58 -25.06
CA ARG A 13 3.81 -1.11 -24.94
C ARG A 13 3.08 -1.32 -26.26
N GLN A 14 1.83 -1.76 -26.17
CA GLN A 14 0.92 -1.86 -27.31
C GLN A 14 -0.47 -1.39 -26.90
N ASP A 15 -1.04 -0.50 -27.69
CA ASP A 15 -2.44 -0.12 -27.61
C ASP A 15 -3.25 -1.13 -28.43
N ILE A 16 -4.31 -1.69 -27.84
CA ILE A 16 -5.15 -2.71 -28.47
C ILE A 16 -6.61 -2.37 -28.33
N THR A 17 -7.44 -2.88 -29.25
CA THR A 17 -8.88 -2.71 -29.17
C THR A 17 -9.47 -3.57 -28.06
N LYS A 18 -10.65 -3.18 -27.56
CA LYS A 18 -11.38 -3.97 -26.55
C LYS A 18 -11.67 -5.40 -27.05
N ALA A 19 -12.01 -5.55 -28.33
CA ALA A 19 -12.29 -6.83 -28.96
C ALA A 19 -11.05 -7.74 -28.97
N ASP A 20 -9.89 -7.20 -29.36
CA ASP A 20 -8.64 -7.95 -29.39
C ASP A 20 -8.17 -8.33 -27.99
N ALA A 21 -8.32 -7.43 -27.02
CA ALA A 21 -8.02 -7.70 -25.62
C ALA A 21 -8.90 -8.82 -25.06
N MET A 22 -10.20 -8.74 -25.26
CA MET A 22 -11.16 -9.77 -24.84
C MET A 22 -10.83 -11.14 -25.44
N LYS A 23 -10.49 -11.19 -26.72
CA LYS A 23 -10.06 -12.42 -27.39
C LYS A 23 -8.76 -12.95 -26.82
N MET A 24 -7.72 -12.11 -26.73
CA MET A 24 -6.39 -12.50 -26.26
C MET A 24 -6.42 -13.11 -24.85
N PHE A 25 -7.09 -12.47 -23.90
CA PHE A 25 -7.14 -12.92 -22.51
C PHE A 25 -8.21 -14.00 -22.30
N GLY A 26 -9.28 -14.01 -23.11
CA GLY A 26 -10.28 -15.07 -23.13
C GLY A 26 -9.70 -16.40 -23.59
N ASP A 27 -8.94 -16.43 -24.69
CA ASP A 27 -8.26 -17.63 -25.20
C ASP A 27 -7.23 -18.20 -24.20
N ARG A 28 -6.72 -17.38 -23.28
CA ARG A 28 -5.83 -17.80 -22.19
C ARG A 28 -6.57 -18.25 -20.93
N GLY A 29 -7.89 -18.14 -20.87
CA GLY A 29 -8.71 -18.47 -19.70
C GLY A 29 -8.53 -17.49 -18.52
N GLU A 30 -8.13 -16.25 -18.78
CA GLU A 30 -7.87 -15.25 -17.76
C GLU A 30 -9.14 -14.49 -17.35
N GLU A 31 -10.04 -15.17 -16.64
CA GLU A 31 -11.39 -14.68 -16.25
C GLU A 31 -11.39 -13.30 -15.61
N TYR A 32 -10.43 -13.02 -14.72
CA TYR A 32 -10.35 -11.72 -14.01
C TYR A 32 -9.95 -10.57 -14.94
N LYS A 33 -9.11 -10.84 -15.94
CA LYS A 33 -8.72 -9.83 -16.93
C LYS A 33 -9.85 -9.55 -17.89
N THR A 34 -10.57 -10.57 -18.33
CA THR A 34 -11.75 -10.38 -19.18
C THR A 34 -12.85 -9.61 -18.46
N GLU A 35 -13.06 -9.86 -17.16
CA GLU A 35 -13.97 -9.06 -16.34
C GLU A 35 -13.54 -7.59 -16.29
N LEU A 36 -12.26 -7.30 -16.05
CA LEU A 36 -11.75 -5.93 -16.04
C LEU A 36 -11.90 -5.24 -17.41
N ILE A 37 -11.56 -5.94 -18.50
CA ILE A 37 -11.65 -5.40 -19.85
C ILE A 37 -13.10 -5.06 -20.20
N SER A 38 -14.09 -5.85 -19.76
CA SER A 38 -15.49 -5.61 -20.03
C SER A 38 -15.98 -4.24 -19.55
N GLU A 39 -15.37 -3.72 -18.46
CA GLU A 39 -15.70 -2.44 -17.83
C GLU A 39 -14.90 -1.25 -18.41
N LEU A 40 -13.83 -1.51 -19.16
CA LEU A 40 -13.00 -0.45 -19.75
C LEU A 40 -13.63 0.09 -21.03
N GLU A 41 -13.41 1.38 -21.28
CA GLU A 41 -13.76 2.02 -22.54
C GLU A 41 -12.79 1.60 -23.65
N ASP A 42 -13.30 1.43 -24.87
CA ASP A 42 -12.46 1.14 -26.04
C ASP A 42 -11.52 2.32 -26.33
N GLY A 43 -10.32 2.01 -26.81
CA GLY A 43 -9.26 3.00 -27.08
C GLY A 43 -8.43 3.38 -25.86
N THR A 44 -8.76 2.86 -24.66
CA THR A 44 -7.97 3.12 -23.43
C THR A 44 -7.16 1.90 -22.97
N ILE A 45 -7.22 0.80 -23.70
CA ILE A 45 -6.66 -0.48 -23.29
C ILE A 45 -5.24 -0.63 -23.81
N THR A 46 -4.32 -0.80 -22.89
CA THR A 46 -2.90 -1.00 -23.18
C THR A 46 -2.38 -2.31 -22.59
N THR A 47 -1.50 -2.96 -23.32
CA THR A 47 -0.75 -4.12 -22.87
C THR A 47 0.74 -3.84 -22.85
N TYR A 48 1.43 -4.57 -22.01
CA TYR A 48 2.89 -4.58 -21.98
C TYR A 48 3.41 -5.99 -22.14
N THR A 49 4.33 -6.16 -23.07
CA THR A 49 4.96 -7.45 -23.38
C THR A 49 6.42 -7.43 -22.98
N GLN A 50 6.84 -8.44 -22.21
CA GLN A 50 8.22 -8.69 -21.85
C GLN A 50 8.55 -10.16 -22.19
N GLY A 51 9.41 -10.39 -23.17
CA GLY A 51 9.68 -11.74 -23.67
C GLY A 51 8.40 -12.43 -24.14
N SER A 52 8.06 -13.57 -23.53
CA SER A 52 6.83 -14.31 -23.81
C SER A 52 5.64 -13.89 -22.95
N PHE A 53 5.82 -13.00 -22.00
CA PHE A 53 4.77 -12.58 -21.06
C PHE A 53 4.12 -11.27 -21.53
N THR A 54 2.80 -11.27 -21.63
CA THR A 54 2.01 -10.08 -21.97
C THR A 54 0.90 -9.90 -20.95
N ASP A 55 0.74 -8.68 -20.43
CA ASP A 55 -0.31 -8.36 -19.48
C ASP A 55 -0.94 -6.98 -19.73
N LEU A 56 -2.15 -6.79 -19.17
CA LEU A 56 -2.83 -5.49 -19.12
C LEU A 56 -2.11 -4.57 -18.15
N CYS A 57 -1.75 -3.38 -18.61
CA CYS A 57 -1.23 -2.35 -17.72
C CYS A 57 -1.37 -0.96 -18.33
N ARG A 58 -1.67 0.04 -17.50
CA ARG A 58 -1.69 1.44 -17.92
C ARG A 58 -0.30 2.01 -18.13
N GLY A 59 0.72 1.40 -17.49
CA GLY A 59 2.08 1.96 -17.49
C GLY A 59 2.20 3.25 -16.65
N PRO A 60 3.29 4.01 -16.84
CA PRO A 60 4.45 3.65 -17.68
C PRO A 60 5.28 2.52 -17.11
N HIS A 61 6.04 1.84 -17.97
CA HIS A 61 7.03 0.84 -17.59
C HIS A 61 8.44 1.29 -17.97
N LEU A 62 9.44 0.62 -17.37
CA LEU A 62 10.81 0.77 -17.76
C LEU A 62 11.02 0.26 -19.21
N PRO A 63 11.93 0.82 -20.00
CA PRO A 63 12.17 0.38 -21.38
C PRO A 63 12.62 -1.08 -21.48
N ASN A 64 13.36 -1.57 -20.48
CA ASN A 64 13.82 -2.94 -20.42
C ASN A 64 14.15 -3.35 -18.97
N THR A 65 14.37 -4.65 -18.76
CA THR A 65 14.61 -5.22 -17.42
C THR A 65 15.98 -4.88 -16.82
N SER A 66 16.94 -4.36 -17.61
CA SER A 66 18.31 -4.05 -17.12
C SER A 66 18.35 -2.90 -16.10
N TYR A 67 17.31 -2.10 -16.03
CA TYR A 67 17.18 -1.03 -15.02
C TYR A 67 16.90 -1.58 -13.60
N LEU A 68 16.40 -2.81 -13.48
CA LEU A 68 16.09 -3.46 -12.21
C LEU A 68 17.34 -4.09 -11.61
N LYS A 69 18.20 -3.31 -10.94
CA LYS A 69 19.50 -3.81 -10.44
C LYS A 69 19.42 -4.49 -9.08
N ALA A 70 18.48 -4.11 -8.26
CA ALA A 70 18.29 -4.66 -6.92
C ALA A 70 16.81 -4.89 -6.64
N VAL A 71 16.42 -6.14 -6.40
CA VAL A 71 15.03 -6.55 -6.20
C VAL A 71 14.91 -7.39 -4.94
N LYS A 72 13.87 -7.17 -4.15
CA LYS A 72 13.52 -7.99 -2.98
C LYS A 72 12.03 -8.22 -2.91
N ILE A 73 11.61 -9.47 -2.76
CA ILE A 73 10.25 -9.81 -2.36
C ILE A 73 10.16 -9.66 -0.85
N LEU A 74 9.23 -8.84 -0.36
CA LEU A 74 9.07 -8.52 1.05
C LEU A 74 8.07 -9.46 1.73
N SER A 75 6.92 -9.70 1.09
CA SER A 75 5.88 -10.54 1.64
C SER A 75 4.98 -11.13 0.58
N VAL A 76 4.25 -12.18 0.99
CA VAL A 76 3.20 -12.84 0.23
C VAL A 76 1.94 -12.79 1.08
N ALA A 77 0.82 -12.38 0.51
CA ALA A 77 -0.46 -12.30 1.21
C ALA A 77 -1.60 -12.80 0.32
N GLY A 78 -2.65 -13.37 0.94
CA GLY A 78 -3.91 -13.61 0.27
C GLY A 78 -4.67 -12.31 0.03
N ALA A 79 -5.38 -12.23 -1.08
CA ALA A 79 -6.26 -11.10 -1.39
C ALA A 79 -7.47 -11.61 -2.16
N TYR A 80 -8.67 -11.31 -1.67
CA TYR A 80 -9.89 -11.63 -2.42
C TYR A 80 -10.03 -10.69 -3.62
N TRP A 81 -10.49 -11.26 -4.73
CA TRP A 81 -10.77 -10.48 -5.91
C TRP A 81 -11.78 -9.35 -5.60
N ARG A 82 -11.38 -8.10 -5.87
CA ARG A 82 -12.16 -6.87 -5.55
C ARG A 82 -12.56 -6.73 -4.06
N GLY A 83 -11.88 -7.43 -3.16
CA GLY A 83 -12.19 -7.38 -1.73
C GLY A 83 -13.43 -8.17 -1.32
N ASP A 84 -14.01 -8.95 -2.22
CA ASP A 84 -15.20 -9.77 -1.95
C ASP A 84 -14.77 -11.15 -1.44
N GLU A 85 -15.06 -11.45 -0.17
CA GLU A 85 -14.72 -12.71 0.50
C GLU A 85 -15.41 -13.95 -0.12
N LYS A 86 -16.48 -13.75 -0.89
CA LYS A 86 -17.19 -14.82 -1.60
C LYS A 86 -16.49 -15.23 -2.90
N ARG A 87 -15.54 -14.43 -3.38
CA ARG A 87 -14.78 -14.68 -4.60
C ARG A 87 -13.47 -15.43 -4.31
N LYS A 88 -12.84 -15.94 -5.36
CA LYS A 88 -11.57 -16.68 -5.23
C LYS A 88 -10.49 -15.80 -4.56
N GLN A 89 -9.77 -16.40 -3.64
CA GLN A 89 -8.61 -15.78 -3.04
C GLN A 89 -7.42 -15.88 -3.99
N LEU A 90 -6.82 -14.75 -4.29
CA LEU A 90 -5.61 -14.61 -5.09
C LEU A 90 -4.39 -14.46 -4.20
N VAL A 91 -3.21 -14.66 -4.76
CA VAL A 91 -1.93 -14.45 -4.08
C VAL A 91 -1.37 -13.09 -4.51
N ARG A 92 -1.08 -12.22 -3.53
CA ARG A 92 -0.46 -10.92 -3.75
C ARG A 92 0.98 -10.95 -3.27
N LEU A 93 1.89 -10.66 -4.19
CA LEU A 93 3.32 -10.53 -3.92
C LEU A 93 3.67 -9.06 -3.73
N TYR A 94 4.28 -8.72 -2.60
CA TYR A 94 4.82 -7.39 -2.33
C TYR A 94 6.33 -7.42 -2.54
N GLY A 95 6.82 -6.56 -3.41
CA GLY A 95 8.24 -6.46 -3.70
C GLY A 95 8.67 -5.01 -3.89
N ILE A 96 9.95 -4.79 -3.77
CA ILE A 96 10.59 -3.49 -4.03
C ILE A 96 11.80 -3.65 -4.93
N THR A 97 12.13 -2.59 -5.62
CA THR A 97 13.31 -2.51 -6.46
C THR A 97 14.02 -1.17 -6.30
N PHE A 98 15.36 -1.20 -6.44
CA PHE A 98 16.20 -0.01 -6.39
C PHE A 98 17.23 -0.04 -7.51
N PRO A 99 17.69 1.13 -7.98
CA PRO A 99 18.75 1.21 -9.02
C PRO A 99 20.12 0.74 -8.54
N LYS A 100 20.35 0.65 -7.22
CA LYS A 100 21.59 0.19 -6.61
C LYS A 100 21.33 -0.74 -5.42
N LYS A 101 22.13 -1.79 -5.28
CA LYS A 101 22.01 -2.73 -4.15
C LYS A 101 22.16 -2.02 -2.80
N LYS A 102 23.09 -1.08 -2.67
CA LYS A 102 23.29 -0.31 -1.43
C LYS A 102 22.00 0.38 -0.96
N MET A 103 21.23 0.97 -1.88
CA MET A 103 19.94 1.62 -1.53
C MET A 103 18.92 0.62 -1.06
N LEU A 104 18.90 -0.58 -1.63
CA LEU A 104 18.03 -1.66 -1.15
C LEU A 104 18.41 -2.09 0.26
N ASP A 105 19.70 -2.29 0.52
CA ASP A 105 20.20 -2.72 1.84
C ASP A 105 19.91 -1.66 2.92
N GLU A 106 20.11 -0.38 2.61
CA GLU A 106 19.75 0.75 3.49
C GLU A 106 18.24 0.76 3.80
N TYR A 107 17.41 0.54 2.79
CA TYR A 107 15.95 0.49 2.98
C TYR A 107 15.52 -0.72 3.81
N LEU A 108 16.12 -1.88 3.60
CA LEU A 108 15.82 -3.07 4.41
C LEU A 108 16.21 -2.87 5.88
N THR A 109 17.36 -2.24 6.13
CA THR A 109 17.80 -1.86 7.48
C THR A 109 16.78 -0.90 8.12
N LEU A 110 16.33 0.11 7.37
CA LEU A 110 15.29 1.04 7.84
C LEU A 110 13.98 0.32 8.21
N LEU A 111 13.56 -0.66 7.42
CA LEU A 111 12.37 -1.47 7.72
C LEU A 111 12.54 -2.30 9.00
N GLU A 112 13.72 -2.87 9.23
CA GLU A 112 14.01 -3.62 10.45
C GLU A 112 14.02 -2.69 11.67
N GLU A 113 14.64 -1.53 11.57
CA GLU A 113 14.63 -0.52 12.63
C GLU A 113 13.20 -0.01 12.90
N ALA A 114 12.37 0.19 11.87
CA ALA A 114 10.98 0.56 12.04
C ALA A 114 10.18 -0.51 12.81
N LYS A 115 10.42 -1.80 12.52
CA LYS A 115 9.80 -2.91 13.28
C LYS A 115 10.19 -2.91 14.75
N LYS A 116 11.45 -2.61 15.08
CA LYS A 116 11.92 -2.50 16.47
C LYS A 116 11.23 -1.35 17.20
N ARG A 117 10.87 -0.28 16.47
CA ARG A 117 10.20 0.92 17.00
C ARG A 117 8.68 0.88 16.88
N ASP A 118 8.09 -0.28 16.67
CA ASP A 118 6.62 -0.41 16.61
C ASP A 118 6.01 0.05 17.95
N HIS A 119 5.21 1.11 17.86
CA HIS A 119 4.57 1.73 19.02
C HIS A 119 3.67 0.76 19.80
N ARG A 120 3.10 -0.26 19.14
CA ARG A 120 2.26 -1.27 19.79
C ARG A 120 3.08 -2.17 20.70
N LYS A 121 4.29 -2.55 20.23
CA LYS A 121 5.25 -3.34 21.02
C LYS A 121 5.79 -2.51 22.18
N ILE A 122 6.38 -1.36 21.87
CA ILE A 122 6.98 -0.47 22.87
C ILE A 122 5.93 0.01 23.88
N GLY A 123 4.74 0.38 23.42
CA GLY A 123 3.66 0.84 24.30
C GLY A 123 3.21 -0.22 25.30
N LYS A 124 3.17 -1.49 24.88
CA LYS A 124 2.88 -2.62 25.77
C LYS A 124 4.02 -2.89 26.76
N GLU A 125 5.28 -2.91 26.28
CA GLU A 125 6.48 -3.15 27.12
C GLU A 125 6.68 -2.05 28.16
N MET A 126 6.31 -0.81 27.85
CA MET A 126 6.44 0.34 28.74
C MET A 126 5.19 0.61 29.60
N ASP A 127 4.14 -0.17 29.46
CA ASP A 127 2.84 0.05 30.13
C ASP A 127 2.25 1.45 29.81
N LEU A 128 2.24 1.85 28.56
CA LEU A 128 1.71 3.14 28.14
C LEU A 128 0.19 3.10 27.90
N PHE A 129 -0.31 2.01 27.41
CA PHE A 129 -1.74 1.79 27.16
C PHE A 129 -2.11 0.31 27.21
N MET A 130 -3.40 0.06 27.38
CA MET A 130 -3.97 -1.28 27.34
C MET A 130 -5.27 -1.30 26.54
N PHE A 131 -5.71 -2.49 26.17
CA PHE A 131 -7.02 -2.74 25.60
C PHE A 131 -7.84 -3.60 26.57
N SER A 132 -9.13 -3.35 26.64
CA SER A 132 -10.07 -4.11 27.47
C SER A 132 -11.26 -4.53 26.62
N ASP A 133 -11.70 -5.77 26.75
CA ASP A 133 -12.91 -6.25 26.06
C ASP A 133 -14.17 -5.54 26.57
N THR A 134 -14.17 -5.08 27.83
CA THR A 134 -15.25 -4.30 28.43
C THR A 134 -15.43 -2.94 27.76
N VAL A 135 -14.33 -2.30 27.35
CA VAL A 135 -14.35 -1.00 26.67
C VAL A 135 -14.60 -1.15 25.17
N GLY A 136 -14.03 -2.21 24.58
CA GLY A 136 -14.19 -2.54 23.16
C GLY A 136 -12.88 -2.61 22.40
N LYS A 137 -12.88 -3.40 21.33
CA LYS A 137 -11.71 -3.59 20.47
C LYS A 137 -11.38 -2.29 19.74
N GLY A 138 -10.09 -1.97 19.70
CA GLY A 138 -9.60 -0.78 19.00
C GLY A 138 -9.65 0.52 19.81
N LEU A 139 -10.16 0.50 21.04
CA LEU A 139 -10.22 1.64 21.94
C LEU A 139 -9.12 1.52 23.02
N PRO A 140 -7.96 2.18 22.84
CA PRO A 140 -6.88 2.12 23.81
C PRO A 140 -7.20 2.93 25.06
N MET A 141 -6.98 2.34 26.24
CA MET A 141 -7.00 3.03 27.52
C MET A 141 -5.58 3.43 27.87
N TRP A 142 -5.37 4.71 28.13
CA TRP A 142 -4.07 5.24 28.54
C TRP A 142 -3.80 4.94 30.00
N LEU A 143 -2.68 4.28 30.26
CA LEU A 143 -2.16 4.04 31.60
C LEU A 143 -1.41 5.29 32.11
N PRO A 144 -1.07 5.38 33.40
CA PRO A 144 -0.48 6.59 33.99
C PRO A 144 0.72 7.15 33.22
N LYS A 145 1.68 6.29 32.84
CA LYS A 145 2.86 6.70 32.06
C LYS A 145 2.48 7.23 30.67
N GLY A 146 1.57 6.55 29.98
CA GLY A 146 1.09 6.96 28.67
C GLY A 146 0.30 8.27 28.73
N THR A 147 -0.51 8.45 29.77
CA THR A 147 -1.24 9.70 30.02
C THR A 147 -0.25 10.85 30.25
N ALA A 148 0.76 10.66 31.07
CA ALA A 148 1.79 11.68 31.31
C ALA A 148 2.52 12.07 30.02
N LEU A 149 2.93 11.08 29.21
CA LEU A 149 3.56 11.32 27.91
C LEU A 149 2.63 12.12 26.96
N ARG A 150 1.36 11.72 26.85
CA ARG A 150 0.36 12.39 26.03
C ARG A 150 0.16 13.84 26.45
N LEU A 151 0.03 14.11 27.75
CA LEU A 151 -0.13 15.47 28.26
C LEU A 151 1.08 16.35 27.94
N ARG A 152 2.30 15.84 28.09
CA ARG A 152 3.52 16.56 27.73
C ARG A 152 3.59 16.92 26.24
N LEU A 153 3.20 15.99 25.38
CA LEU A 153 3.13 16.25 23.93
C LEU A 153 2.06 17.30 23.59
N GLN A 154 0.89 17.23 24.20
CA GLN A 154 -0.17 18.22 24.02
C GLN A 154 0.28 19.60 24.49
N GLU A 155 0.89 19.72 25.66
CA GLU A 155 1.43 20.97 26.17
C GLU A 155 2.48 21.57 25.23
N PHE A 156 3.38 20.73 24.72
CA PHE A 156 4.38 21.15 23.73
C PHE A 156 3.72 21.71 22.46
N LEU A 157 2.75 20.97 21.89
CA LEU A 157 2.04 21.40 20.69
C LEU A 157 1.28 22.72 20.91
N ARG A 158 0.56 22.86 22.01
CA ARG A 158 -0.15 24.12 22.36
C ARG A 158 0.80 25.31 22.41
N ARG A 159 1.96 25.12 23.05
CA ARG A 159 2.99 26.16 23.14
C ARG A 159 3.54 26.56 21.76
N ILE A 160 3.77 25.58 20.87
CA ILE A 160 4.23 25.89 19.51
C ILE A 160 3.14 26.56 18.70
N GLN A 161 1.92 26.06 18.71
CA GLN A 161 0.79 26.59 17.97
C GLN A 161 0.48 28.04 18.38
N ALA A 162 0.54 28.37 19.69
CA ALA A 162 0.36 29.73 20.18
C ALA A 162 1.39 30.69 19.59
N ARG A 163 2.65 30.28 19.36
CA ARG A 163 3.68 31.12 18.72
C ARG A 163 3.35 31.52 17.28
N TYR A 164 2.53 30.66 16.61
CA TYR A 164 2.08 30.89 15.24
C TYR A 164 0.65 31.46 15.17
N ASN A 165 0.14 32.01 16.27
CA ASN A 165 -1.20 32.58 16.38
C ASN A 165 -2.36 31.62 16.08
N TYR A 166 -2.17 30.31 16.27
CA TYR A 166 -3.28 29.36 16.23
C TYR A 166 -4.13 29.50 17.49
N GLN A 167 -5.43 29.47 17.28
CA GLN A 167 -6.41 29.48 18.38
C GLN A 167 -6.91 28.07 18.63
N GLU A 168 -6.97 27.68 19.90
CA GLU A 168 -7.50 26.37 20.30
C GLU A 168 -9.04 26.42 20.27
N VAL A 169 -9.64 25.43 19.62
CA VAL A 169 -11.09 25.22 19.61
C VAL A 169 -11.41 23.82 20.13
N MET A 170 -12.54 23.68 20.78
CA MET A 170 -13.02 22.40 21.28
C MET A 170 -14.22 21.96 20.44
N CYS A 171 -14.02 20.92 19.66
CA CYS A 171 -15.09 20.35 18.82
C CYS A 171 -15.81 19.23 19.58
N PRO A 172 -17.10 19.03 19.34
CA PRO A 172 -17.82 17.89 19.90
C PRO A 172 -17.26 16.57 19.32
N PRO A 173 -17.22 15.49 20.13
CA PRO A 173 -16.71 14.19 19.68
C PRO A 173 -17.64 13.46 18.71
N ILE A 174 -18.87 13.94 18.53
CA ILE A 174 -19.88 13.38 17.64
C ILE A 174 -20.18 14.39 16.54
N GLY A 175 -20.08 13.99 15.29
CA GLY A 175 -20.38 14.78 14.12
C GLY A 175 -21.39 14.12 13.19
N ASN A 176 -21.91 14.84 12.22
CA ASN A 176 -22.77 14.30 11.19
C ASN A 176 -22.00 13.33 10.29
N LYS A 177 -22.64 12.24 9.88
CA LYS A 177 -22.06 11.20 9.00
C LYS A 177 -21.50 11.77 7.70
N SER A 178 -22.11 12.80 7.15
CA SER A 178 -21.64 13.48 5.91
C SER A 178 -20.26 14.11 6.05
N VAL A 179 -19.86 14.54 7.25
CA VAL A 179 -18.56 15.17 7.50
C VAL A 179 -17.41 14.15 7.45
N SER A 180 -17.67 12.92 7.88
CA SER A 180 -16.66 11.84 7.90
C SER A 180 -16.17 11.43 6.51
N TYR A 181 -16.99 11.59 5.48
CA TYR A 181 -16.66 11.19 4.11
C TYR A 181 -15.87 12.23 3.31
N THR A 182 -15.87 13.49 3.73
CA THR A 182 -15.18 14.60 3.03
C THR A 182 -13.69 14.68 3.35
N HIS A 183 -13.22 14.10 4.45
CA HIS A 183 -11.83 14.18 4.92
C HIS A 183 -11.02 12.86 4.87
N LEU A 184 -11.61 11.78 4.39
CA LEU A 184 -10.99 10.44 4.31
C LEU A 184 -10.59 10.04 2.87
N ARG A 185 -10.38 11.02 1.98
CA ARG A 185 -9.82 10.78 0.64
C ARG A 185 -8.38 11.17 0.55
#